data_307094762169e0eebe3d35d550037da1
#
_entry.id   307094762169e0eebe3d35d550037da1
#
_cell.length_a   1.000
_cell.length_b   1.000
_cell.length_c   1.000
_cell.angle_alpha   90.00
_cell.angle_beta   90.00
_cell.angle_gamma   90.00
#
_symmetry.space_group_name_H-M   'P 1'
#
loop_
_entity.id
_entity.type
_entity.pdbx_description
1 polymer ?
#
loop_
_entity_poly.entity_id
_entity_poly.type
_entity_poly.pdbx_seq_one_letter_code
_entity_poly.pdbx_strand_id
1 'polypeptide(L)'
;YRNFNLGLNFQWEADIWGKLTDKKRSTVSRWMQSVEAMRLARTLLISEVGTHYFELIGLDKQRYVLREAILTARDAYNLTDELMKEGEVTRLSVDQFRSRRLKLEEMLLANEQQISEKERAIATLLGRLPFKVKRVSFETACSYEFPTDAGIPSQLLQYRPDIKAAELELLASKSDVSAARKAFFPSIVIGGNGGFNAFDLDKWFTAP
;
A
#
# COMPACT_ATOMS: atom_id res chain seq x y z
N TYR A 1 -0.67 -5.92 -58.91
CA TYR A 1 -1.61 -4.79 -59.08
C TYR A 1 -1.68 -4.07 -57.73
N ARG A 2 -1.49 -2.73 -57.74
CA ARG A 2 -1.68 -1.89 -56.55
C ARG A 2 -3.15 -1.47 -56.54
N ASN A 3 -3.80 -1.60 -55.39
CA ASN A 3 -5.17 -1.12 -55.19
C ASN A 3 -5.16 -0.20 -53.97
N PHE A 4 -5.60 1.04 -54.15
CA PHE A 4 -5.70 2.05 -53.09
C PHE A 4 -7.16 2.20 -52.73
N ASN A 5 -7.48 1.93 -51.45
CA ASN A 5 -8.82 2.02 -50.90
C ASN A 5 -8.81 2.99 -49.72
N LEU A 6 -9.64 4.03 -49.80
CA LEU A 6 -9.90 4.95 -48.71
C LEU A 6 -11.40 4.93 -48.43
N GLY A 7 -11.79 4.45 -47.25
CA GLY A 7 -13.21 4.36 -46.88
C GLY A 7 -13.49 4.89 -45.51
N LEU A 8 -14.63 5.53 -45.36
CA LEU A 8 -15.23 5.86 -44.07
C LEU A 8 -16.36 4.86 -43.81
N ASN A 9 -16.30 4.21 -42.67
CA ASN A 9 -17.36 3.32 -42.22
C ASN A 9 -18.01 3.95 -40.97
N PHE A 10 -19.32 4.16 -41.04
CA PHE A 10 -20.13 4.62 -39.93
C PHE A 10 -21.05 3.49 -39.50
N GLN A 11 -21.08 3.21 -38.18
CA GLN A 11 -21.92 2.21 -37.56
C GLN A 11 -22.47 2.73 -36.25
N TRP A 12 -23.79 2.74 -36.09
CA TRP A 12 -24.46 3.16 -34.90
C TRP A 12 -25.44 2.09 -34.43
N GLU A 13 -25.29 1.62 -33.18
CA GLU A 13 -26.20 0.67 -32.52
C GLU A 13 -27.24 1.45 -31.71
N ALA A 14 -28.51 1.29 -32.05
CA ALA A 14 -29.62 1.86 -31.27
C ALA A 14 -29.83 1.09 -29.97
N ASP A 15 -29.66 1.74 -28.84
CA ASP A 15 -29.79 1.12 -27.49
C ASP A 15 -31.27 1.02 -27.04
N ILE A 16 -32.10 0.33 -27.80
CA ILE A 16 -33.53 0.19 -27.55
C ILE A 16 -33.79 -0.54 -26.22
N TRP A 17 -33.02 -1.57 -25.96
CA TRP A 17 -33.18 -2.40 -24.76
C TRP A 17 -32.38 -1.88 -23.56
N GLY A 18 -31.55 -0.87 -23.73
CA GLY A 18 -30.70 -0.31 -22.69
C GLY A 18 -29.49 -1.19 -22.34
N LYS A 19 -29.00 -2.03 -23.26
CA LYS A 19 -27.78 -2.85 -23.11
C LYS A 19 -26.55 -1.96 -22.93
N LEU A 20 -26.39 -0.97 -23.82
CA LEU A 20 -25.27 -0.03 -23.77
C LEU A 20 -25.35 0.90 -22.56
N THR A 21 -26.55 1.30 -22.19
CA THR A 21 -26.81 2.08 -20.97
C THR A 21 -26.39 1.32 -19.72
N ASP A 22 -26.72 0.01 -19.61
CA ASP A 22 -26.28 -0.80 -18.46
C ASP A 22 -24.78 -1.04 -18.47
N LYS A 23 -24.14 -1.26 -19.62
CA LYS A 23 -22.67 -1.29 -19.73
C LYS A 23 -22.02 0.00 -19.28
N LYS A 24 -22.56 1.15 -19.68
CA LYS A 24 -22.11 2.46 -19.19
C LYS A 24 -22.23 2.56 -17.69
N ARG A 25 -23.39 2.15 -17.11
CA ARG A 25 -23.62 2.17 -15.65
C ARG A 25 -22.63 1.27 -14.90
N SER A 26 -22.37 0.06 -15.41
CA SER A 26 -21.34 -0.83 -14.86
C SER A 26 -19.96 -0.16 -14.85
N THR A 27 -19.54 0.41 -15.98
CA THR A 27 -18.25 1.09 -16.12
C THR A 27 -18.12 2.30 -15.19
N VAL A 28 -19.19 3.11 -15.05
CA VAL A 28 -19.21 4.25 -14.10
C VAL A 28 -19.07 3.76 -12.66
N SER A 29 -19.78 2.68 -12.29
CA SER A 29 -19.66 2.09 -10.94
C SER A 29 -18.23 1.60 -10.66
N ARG A 30 -17.57 0.94 -11.63
CA ARG A 30 -16.17 0.52 -11.50
C ARG A 30 -15.21 1.71 -11.41
N TRP A 31 -15.48 2.78 -12.15
CA TRP A 31 -14.69 4.01 -12.00
C TRP A 31 -14.83 4.60 -10.60
N MET A 32 -16.05 4.69 -10.05
CA MET A 32 -16.27 5.14 -8.67
C MET A 32 -15.59 4.20 -7.67
N GLN A 33 -15.65 2.88 -7.89
CA GLN A 33 -14.93 1.88 -7.09
C GLN A 33 -13.42 2.16 -7.06
N SER A 34 -12.80 2.50 -8.20
CA SER A 34 -11.37 2.82 -8.24
C SER A 34 -11.02 4.08 -7.43
N VAL A 35 -11.92 5.04 -7.34
CA VAL A 35 -11.76 6.22 -6.48
C VAL A 35 -11.77 5.83 -4.99
N GLU A 36 -12.69 4.94 -4.59
CA GLU A 36 -12.71 4.45 -3.21
C GLU A 36 -11.49 3.55 -2.90
N ALA A 37 -11.03 2.75 -3.87
CA ALA A 37 -9.78 1.99 -3.73
C ALA A 37 -8.56 2.89 -3.51
N MET A 38 -8.49 4.05 -4.17
CA MET A 38 -7.46 5.05 -3.91
C MET A 38 -7.54 5.60 -2.48
N ARG A 39 -8.74 5.85 -1.96
CA ARG A 39 -8.95 6.30 -0.56
C ARG A 39 -8.51 5.22 0.43
N LEU A 40 -8.85 3.96 0.15
CA LEU A 40 -8.40 2.82 0.93
C LEU A 40 -6.87 2.74 0.96
N ALA A 41 -6.22 2.82 -0.20
CA ALA A 41 -4.76 2.80 -0.30
C ALA A 41 -4.09 3.92 0.53
N ARG A 42 -4.67 5.12 0.53
CA ARG A 42 -4.19 6.23 1.40
C ARG A 42 -4.33 5.90 2.88
N THR A 43 -5.45 5.33 3.29
CA THR A 43 -5.69 4.95 4.69
C THR A 43 -4.70 3.87 5.14
N LEU A 44 -4.46 2.86 4.30
CA LEU A 44 -3.48 1.81 4.56
C LEU A 44 -2.06 2.37 4.67
N LEU A 45 -1.69 3.27 3.75
CA LEU A 45 -0.38 3.93 3.79
C LEU A 45 -0.17 4.72 5.09
N ILE A 46 -1.17 5.51 5.51
CA ILE A 46 -1.10 6.26 6.78
C ILE A 46 -0.95 5.31 7.96
N SER A 47 -1.73 4.21 7.99
CA SER A 47 -1.66 3.20 9.03
C SER A 47 -0.29 2.53 9.10
N GLU A 48 0.29 2.17 7.95
CA GLU A 48 1.59 1.51 7.87
C GLU A 48 2.74 2.43 8.30
N VAL A 49 2.73 3.69 7.84
CA VAL A 49 3.68 4.71 8.31
C VAL A 49 3.56 4.92 9.81
N GLY A 50 2.32 5.01 10.34
CA GLY A 50 2.07 5.14 11.78
C GLY A 50 2.62 3.94 12.57
N THR A 51 2.37 2.72 12.11
CA THR A 51 2.87 1.51 12.73
C THR A 51 4.39 1.51 12.81
N HIS A 52 5.09 1.75 11.68
CA HIS A 52 6.55 1.82 11.68
C HIS A 52 7.11 2.95 12.53
N TYR A 53 6.41 4.08 12.63
CA TYR A 53 6.81 5.19 13.48
C TYR A 53 6.77 4.82 14.97
N PHE A 54 5.68 4.18 15.44
CA PHE A 54 5.57 3.74 16.82
C PHE A 54 6.52 2.59 17.16
N GLU A 55 6.76 1.67 16.20
CA GLU A 55 7.80 0.65 16.35
C GLU A 55 9.19 1.27 16.54
N LEU A 56 9.53 2.33 15.80
CA LEU A 56 10.79 3.06 15.95
C LEU A 56 10.94 3.66 17.36
N ILE A 57 9.87 4.23 17.90
CA ILE A 57 9.88 4.78 19.28
C ILE A 57 10.16 3.66 20.28
N GLY A 58 9.53 2.48 20.12
CA GLY A 58 9.79 1.30 20.93
C GLY A 58 11.24 0.81 20.83
N LEU A 59 11.78 0.73 19.62
CA LEU A 59 13.16 0.34 19.38
C LEU A 59 14.17 1.34 19.97
N ASP A 60 13.89 2.65 19.95
CA ASP A 60 14.73 3.65 20.61
C ASP A 60 14.75 3.48 22.14
N LYS A 61 13.60 3.15 22.75
CA LYS A 61 13.53 2.83 24.17
C LYS A 61 14.30 1.55 24.49
N GLN A 62 14.15 0.52 23.66
CA GLN A 62 14.92 -0.72 23.80
C GLN A 62 16.43 -0.47 23.68
N ARG A 63 16.87 0.36 22.75
CA ARG A 63 18.27 0.77 22.61
C ARG A 63 18.80 1.44 23.86
N TYR A 64 18.02 2.34 24.44
CA TYR A 64 18.37 2.99 25.70
C TYR A 64 18.56 1.96 26.84
N VAL A 65 17.60 1.06 27.03
CA VAL A 65 17.67 0.02 28.08
C VAL A 65 18.86 -0.93 27.84
N LEU A 66 19.14 -1.32 26.59
CA LEU A 66 20.29 -2.18 26.26
C LEU A 66 21.62 -1.50 26.58
N ARG A 67 21.74 -0.18 26.32
CA ARG A 67 22.95 0.58 26.66
C ARG A 67 23.19 0.61 28.17
N GLU A 68 22.16 0.86 28.96
CA GLU A 68 22.24 0.83 30.43
C GLU A 68 22.60 -0.59 30.93
N ALA A 69 21.99 -1.61 30.38
CA ALA A 69 22.28 -3.00 30.73
C ALA A 69 23.74 -3.40 30.39
N ILE A 70 24.29 -2.90 29.25
CA ILE A 70 25.69 -3.14 28.89
C ILE A 70 26.64 -2.49 29.87
N LEU A 71 26.36 -1.26 30.34
CA LEU A 71 27.17 -0.57 31.37
C LEU A 71 27.19 -1.40 32.65
N THR A 72 26.02 -1.80 33.17
CA THR A 72 25.91 -2.65 34.36
C THR A 72 26.62 -4.00 34.20
N ALA A 73 26.48 -4.65 33.03
CA ALA A 73 27.15 -5.92 32.76
C ALA A 73 28.67 -5.78 32.65
N ARG A 74 29.16 -4.64 32.16
CA ARG A 74 30.59 -4.31 32.13
C ARG A 74 31.15 -4.14 33.53
N ASP A 75 30.44 -3.40 34.41
CA ASP A 75 30.87 -3.19 35.80
C ASP A 75 30.89 -4.51 36.56
N ALA A 76 29.87 -5.35 36.37
CA ALA A 76 29.83 -6.69 36.96
C ALA A 76 30.97 -7.59 36.47
N TYR A 77 31.31 -7.54 35.19
CA TYR A 77 32.46 -8.26 34.63
C TYR A 77 33.76 -7.77 35.25
N ASN A 78 33.99 -6.45 35.35
CA ASN A 78 35.22 -5.87 35.91
C ASN A 78 35.38 -6.28 37.37
N LEU A 79 34.31 -6.15 38.19
CA LEU A 79 34.34 -6.59 39.59
C LEU A 79 34.65 -8.08 39.73
N THR A 80 34.03 -8.94 38.92
CA THR A 80 34.26 -10.39 39.00
C THR A 80 35.68 -10.75 38.56
N ASP A 81 36.27 -10.01 37.60
CA ASP A 81 37.68 -10.21 37.16
C ASP A 81 38.67 -9.82 38.28
N GLU A 82 38.38 -8.76 39.05
CA GLU A 82 39.15 -8.37 40.22
C GLU A 82 39.08 -9.42 41.35
N LEU A 83 37.88 -9.89 41.68
CA LEU A 83 37.66 -10.94 42.68
C LEU A 83 38.35 -12.27 42.26
N MET A 84 38.43 -12.57 40.96
CA MET A 84 39.18 -13.72 40.49
C MET A 84 40.70 -13.57 40.73
N LYS A 85 41.26 -12.37 40.57
CA LYS A 85 42.67 -12.09 40.85
C LYS A 85 43.01 -12.24 42.34
N GLU A 86 42.03 -11.96 43.22
CA GLU A 86 42.12 -12.14 44.64
C GLU A 86 41.88 -13.61 45.08
N GLY A 87 41.46 -14.47 44.15
CA GLY A 87 41.20 -15.88 44.39
C GLY A 87 39.83 -16.22 44.99
N GLU A 88 38.91 -15.24 45.08
CA GLU A 88 37.59 -15.40 45.67
C GLU A 88 36.57 -16.06 44.74
N VAL A 89 36.74 -15.94 43.40
CA VAL A 89 35.83 -16.52 42.39
C VAL A 89 36.57 -17.32 41.33
N THR A 90 35.86 -18.23 40.68
CA THR A 90 36.40 -19.09 39.64
C THR A 90 36.44 -18.37 38.30
N ARG A 91 37.32 -18.82 37.41
CA ARG A 91 37.37 -18.35 36.02
C ARG A 91 36.05 -18.56 35.28
N LEU A 92 35.31 -19.64 35.59
CA LEU A 92 34.00 -19.89 35.05
C LEU A 92 33.03 -18.71 35.27
N SER A 93 33.05 -18.11 36.46
CA SER A 93 32.23 -16.95 36.82
C SER A 93 32.56 -15.74 35.91
N VAL A 94 33.84 -15.46 35.70
CA VAL A 94 34.30 -14.37 34.84
C VAL A 94 33.82 -14.58 33.39
N ASP A 95 33.98 -15.80 32.88
CA ASP A 95 33.55 -16.15 31.51
C ASP A 95 32.04 -16.07 31.35
N GLN A 96 31.24 -16.37 32.36
CA GLN A 96 29.79 -16.19 32.36
C GLN A 96 29.39 -14.69 32.24
N PHE A 97 30.00 -13.81 33.06
CA PHE A 97 29.73 -12.36 32.95
C PHE A 97 30.22 -11.77 31.62
N ARG A 98 31.37 -12.24 31.14
CA ARG A 98 31.85 -11.86 29.78
C ARG A 98 30.86 -12.24 28.70
N SER A 99 30.38 -13.48 28.72
CA SER A 99 29.39 -13.97 27.74
C SER A 99 28.09 -13.18 27.80
N ARG A 100 27.62 -12.84 29.01
CA ARG A 100 26.42 -12.02 29.20
C ARG A 100 26.59 -10.64 28.58
N ARG A 101 27.74 -9.98 28.80
CA ARG A 101 28.04 -8.67 28.19
C ARG A 101 28.05 -8.74 26.70
N LEU A 102 28.77 -9.71 26.09
CA LEU A 102 28.85 -9.88 24.64
C LEU A 102 27.47 -10.13 24.02
N LYS A 103 26.60 -10.89 24.69
CA LYS A 103 25.23 -11.12 24.23
C LYS A 103 24.40 -9.83 24.22
N LEU A 104 24.55 -8.96 25.20
CA LEU A 104 23.89 -7.66 25.23
C LEU A 104 24.40 -6.71 24.14
N GLU A 105 25.71 -6.74 23.86
CA GLU A 105 26.31 -5.98 22.75
C GLU A 105 25.79 -6.46 21.39
N GLU A 106 25.66 -7.78 21.19
CA GLU A 106 25.01 -8.38 19.99
C GLU A 106 23.56 -7.91 19.85
N MET A 107 22.78 -7.94 20.95
CA MET A 107 21.39 -7.46 20.93
C MET A 107 21.30 -5.97 20.59
N LEU A 108 22.26 -5.14 21.02
CA LEU A 108 22.31 -3.73 20.68
C LEU A 108 22.54 -3.53 19.18
N LEU A 109 23.47 -4.27 18.58
CA LEU A 109 23.73 -4.21 17.12
C LEU A 109 22.51 -4.64 16.32
N ALA A 110 21.83 -5.72 16.72
CA ALA A 110 20.60 -6.17 16.09
C ALA A 110 19.48 -5.11 16.18
N ASN A 111 19.34 -4.46 17.34
CA ASN A 111 18.39 -3.37 17.53
C ASN A 111 18.70 -2.15 16.64
N GLU A 112 19.97 -1.76 16.50
CA GLU A 112 20.38 -0.66 15.63
C GLU A 112 20.14 -0.98 14.15
N GLN A 113 20.31 -2.24 13.74
CA GLN A 113 19.93 -2.71 12.41
C GLN A 113 18.42 -2.58 12.18
N GLN A 114 17.59 -3.04 13.12
CA GLN A 114 16.13 -2.91 13.04
C GLN A 114 15.67 -1.46 12.92
N ILE A 115 16.28 -0.54 13.68
CA ILE A 115 16.01 0.90 13.58
C ILE A 115 16.28 1.37 12.14
N SER A 116 17.43 1.02 11.58
CA SER A 116 17.80 1.39 10.22
C SER A 116 16.85 0.81 9.16
N GLU A 117 16.39 -0.43 9.36
CA GLU A 117 15.41 -1.08 8.47
C GLU A 117 14.05 -0.37 8.51
N LYS A 118 13.57 -0.02 9.70
CA LYS A 118 12.30 0.71 9.84
C LYS A 118 12.37 2.14 9.29
N GLU A 119 13.50 2.84 9.45
CA GLU A 119 13.71 4.15 8.82
C GLU A 119 13.68 4.06 7.29
N ARG A 120 14.31 3.02 6.72
CA ARG A 120 14.26 2.76 5.27
C ARG A 120 12.86 2.40 4.80
N ALA A 121 12.11 1.59 5.56
CA ALA A 121 10.74 1.25 5.24
C ALA A 121 9.86 2.50 5.14
N ILE A 122 9.93 3.39 6.13
CA ILE A 122 9.22 4.68 6.09
C ILE A 122 9.64 5.52 4.89
N ALA A 123 10.95 5.62 4.60
CA ALA A 123 11.45 6.37 3.45
C ALA A 123 10.89 5.82 2.13
N THR A 124 10.83 4.49 1.99
CA THR A 124 10.25 3.81 0.82
C THR A 124 8.76 4.11 0.67
N LEU A 125 7.97 4.01 1.75
CA LEU A 125 6.55 4.33 1.74
C LEU A 125 6.28 5.79 1.35
N LEU A 126 7.18 6.70 1.73
CA LEU A 126 7.10 8.12 1.37
C LEU A 126 7.68 8.44 -0.02
N GLY A 127 8.25 7.48 -0.73
CA GLY A 127 8.93 7.68 -2.02
C GLY A 127 10.16 8.58 -1.92
N ARG A 128 10.88 8.55 -0.78
CA ARG A 128 12.05 9.39 -0.51
C ARG A 128 13.32 8.57 -0.38
N LEU A 129 14.46 9.21 -0.58
CA LEU A 129 15.75 8.62 -0.22
C LEU A 129 15.81 8.37 1.30
N PRO A 130 16.60 7.38 1.77
CA PRO A 130 16.77 7.10 3.18
C PRO A 130 17.14 8.34 4.00
N PHE A 131 16.42 8.60 5.08
CA PHE A 131 16.66 9.73 5.97
C PHE A 131 16.38 9.31 7.43
N LYS A 132 16.97 10.07 8.37
CA LYS A 132 16.67 9.86 9.79
C LYS A 132 15.33 10.48 10.16
N VAL A 133 14.42 9.64 10.63
CA VAL A 133 13.09 10.06 11.07
C VAL A 133 13.20 10.78 12.42
N LYS A 134 12.69 12.01 12.51
CA LYS A 134 12.56 12.71 13.80
C LYS A 134 11.47 12.05 14.63
N ARG A 135 11.76 11.74 15.87
CA ARG A 135 10.87 11.02 16.79
C ARG A 135 10.67 11.79 18.09
N VAL A 136 9.50 11.63 18.69
CA VAL A 136 9.22 12.06 20.05
C VAL A 136 9.77 11.01 21.04
N SER A 137 9.91 11.39 22.31
CA SER A 137 10.33 10.42 23.32
C SER A 137 9.24 9.36 23.55
N PHE A 138 9.65 8.19 24.06
CA PHE A 138 8.72 7.10 24.39
C PHE A 138 7.67 7.55 25.39
N GLU A 139 8.07 8.31 26.42
CA GLU A 139 7.21 8.85 27.45
C GLU A 139 6.15 9.78 26.86
N THR A 140 6.54 10.67 25.95
CA THR A 140 5.62 11.58 25.26
C THR A 140 4.65 10.80 24.36
N ALA A 141 5.11 9.74 23.70
CA ALA A 141 4.25 8.92 22.85
C ALA A 141 3.20 8.15 23.68
N CYS A 142 3.58 7.65 24.87
CA CYS A 142 2.67 6.95 25.77
C CYS A 142 1.65 7.88 26.46
N SER A 143 1.95 9.16 26.62
CA SER A 143 1.02 10.12 27.21
C SER A 143 0.00 10.68 26.20
N TYR A 144 0.12 10.31 24.91
CA TYR A 144 -0.82 10.76 23.88
C TYR A 144 -2.12 9.97 23.96
N GLU A 145 -3.19 10.66 24.34
CA GLU A 145 -4.53 10.09 24.30
C GLU A 145 -5.11 10.19 22.88
N PHE A 146 -5.31 9.04 22.26
CA PHE A 146 -6.02 8.99 20.98
C PHE A 146 -7.50 9.29 21.23
N PRO A 147 -8.12 10.21 20.46
CA PRO A 147 -9.56 10.41 20.54
C PRO A 147 -10.26 9.11 20.14
N THR A 148 -10.89 8.46 21.12
CA THR A 148 -11.61 7.19 20.94
C THR A 148 -13.03 7.38 20.43
N ASP A 149 -13.39 8.59 20.02
CA ASP A 149 -14.71 8.92 19.51
C ASP A 149 -14.91 8.30 18.11
N ALA A 150 -15.02 6.95 18.11
CA ALA A 150 -15.10 6.13 16.90
C ALA A 150 -16.46 6.25 16.18
N GLY A 151 -17.36 7.10 16.67
CA GLY A 151 -18.71 7.27 16.12
C GLY A 151 -19.61 6.04 16.33
N ILE A 152 -20.82 6.11 15.81
CA ILE A 152 -21.77 5.00 15.86
C ILE A 152 -21.38 3.97 14.79
N PRO A 153 -21.46 2.65 15.05
CA PRO A 153 -21.08 1.60 14.09
C PRO A 153 -21.73 1.75 12.69
N SER A 154 -22.95 2.27 12.61
CA SER A 154 -23.64 2.55 11.35
C SER A 154 -22.97 3.66 10.52
N GLN A 155 -22.33 4.64 11.15
CA GLN A 155 -21.58 5.69 10.46
C GLN A 155 -20.27 5.15 9.89
N LEU A 156 -19.63 4.17 10.55
CA LEU A 156 -18.44 3.51 10.05
C LEU A 156 -18.70 2.83 8.68
N LEU A 157 -19.89 2.24 8.49
CA LEU A 157 -20.27 1.66 7.21
C LEU A 157 -20.29 2.69 6.07
N GLN A 158 -20.71 3.93 6.37
CA GLN A 158 -20.77 5.00 5.37
C GLN A 158 -19.40 5.61 5.04
N TYR A 159 -18.45 5.58 5.98
CA TYR A 159 -17.15 6.24 5.81
C TYR A 159 -16.03 5.28 5.41
N ARG A 160 -16.22 3.98 5.54
CA ARG A 160 -15.22 2.98 5.16
C ARG A 160 -15.12 2.82 3.65
N PRO A 161 -13.96 3.13 3.04
CA PRO A 161 -13.80 3.06 1.60
C PRO A 161 -13.80 1.62 1.05
N ASP A 162 -13.40 0.62 1.84
CA ASP A 162 -13.44 -0.79 1.46
C ASP A 162 -14.88 -1.29 1.30
N ILE A 163 -15.79 -0.90 2.18
CA ILE A 163 -17.22 -1.25 2.10
C ILE A 163 -17.85 -0.56 0.88
N LYS A 164 -17.59 0.73 0.69
CA LYS A 164 -18.08 1.45 -0.49
C LYS A 164 -17.58 0.86 -1.80
N ALA A 165 -16.32 0.46 -1.85
CA ALA A 165 -15.75 -0.19 -3.02
C ALA A 165 -16.48 -1.52 -3.32
N ALA A 166 -16.78 -2.33 -2.29
CA ALA A 166 -17.53 -3.58 -2.45
C ALA A 166 -18.98 -3.35 -2.90
N GLU A 167 -19.66 -2.33 -2.38
CA GLU A 167 -21.01 -1.95 -2.82
C GLU A 167 -21.04 -1.52 -4.29
N LEU A 168 -20.05 -0.72 -4.72
CA LEU A 168 -19.93 -0.27 -6.11
C LEU A 168 -19.62 -1.43 -7.06
N GLU A 169 -18.82 -2.41 -6.63
CA GLU A 169 -18.58 -3.66 -7.39
C GLU A 169 -19.89 -4.47 -7.53
N LEU A 170 -20.68 -4.57 -6.46
CA LEU A 170 -21.98 -5.23 -6.53
C LEU A 170 -22.92 -4.53 -7.52
N LEU A 171 -22.94 -3.20 -7.54
CA LEU A 171 -23.75 -2.41 -8.49
C LEU A 171 -23.26 -2.60 -9.93
N ALA A 172 -21.95 -2.63 -10.15
CA ALA A 172 -21.35 -2.92 -11.45
C ALA A 172 -21.74 -4.30 -11.93
N SER A 173 -21.60 -5.32 -11.10
CA SER A 173 -21.96 -6.70 -11.43
C SER A 173 -23.45 -6.88 -11.72
N LYS A 174 -24.33 -6.21 -10.97
CA LYS A 174 -25.77 -6.19 -11.26
C LYS A 174 -26.07 -5.59 -12.65
N SER A 175 -25.39 -4.50 -12.99
CA SER A 175 -25.55 -3.87 -14.31
C SER A 175 -25.01 -4.74 -15.44
N ASP A 176 -23.90 -5.48 -15.21
CA ASP A 176 -23.36 -6.43 -16.16
C ASP A 176 -24.31 -7.61 -16.42
N VAL A 177 -24.92 -8.16 -15.36
CA VAL A 177 -25.95 -9.20 -15.49
C VAL A 177 -27.15 -8.69 -16.29
N SER A 178 -27.60 -7.45 -16.03
CA SER A 178 -28.67 -6.82 -16.80
C SER A 178 -28.30 -6.65 -18.26
N ALA A 179 -27.09 -6.15 -18.54
CA ALA A 179 -26.59 -6.00 -19.92
C ALA A 179 -26.47 -7.36 -20.65
N ALA A 180 -26.00 -8.40 -19.96
CA ALA A 180 -25.92 -9.76 -20.50
C ALA A 180 -27.31 -10.34 -20.84
N ARG A 181 -28.32 -10.16 -19.98
CA ARG A 181 -29.70 -10.56 -20.28
C ARG A 181 -30.25 -9.83 -21.50
N LYS A 182 -29.97 -8.54 -21.64
CA LYS A 182 -30.39 -7.71 -22.77
C LYS A 182 -29.68 -8.08 -24.09
N ALA A 183 -28.52 -8.70 -24.01
CA ALA A 183 -27.79 -9.19 -25.18
C ALA A 183 -28.47 -10.35 -25.90
N PHE A 184 -29.46 -11.02 -25.28
CA PHE A 184 -30.28 -12.03 -25.95
C PHE A 184 -31.35 -11.41 -26.87
N PHE A 185 -31.61 -10.12 -26.78
CA PHE A 185 -32.54 -9.43 -27.68
C PHE A 185 -31.85 -8.97 -28.97
N PRO A 186 -32.56 -8.93 -30.12
CA PRO A 186 -31.98 -8.45 -31.38
C PRO A 186 -31.43 -7.02 -31.26
N SER A 187 -30.23 -6.77 -31.74
CA SER A 187 -29.68 -5.41 -31.83
C SER A 187 -30.06 -4.78 -33.18
N ILE A 188 -30.40 -3.49 -33.17
CA ILE A 188 -30.63 -2.71 -34.36
C ILE A 188 -29.41 -1.85 -34.61
N VAL A 189 -28.73 -2.12 -35.71
CA VAL A 189 -27.53 -1.39 -36.13
C VAL A 189 -27.81 -0.69 -37.43
N ILE A 190 -27.60 0.61 -37.49
CA ILE A 190 -27.65 1.45 -38.68
C ILE A 190 -26.21 1.73 -39.09
N GLY A 191 -25.85 1.32 -40.31
CA GLY A 191 -24.50 1.53 -40.82
C GLY A 191 -24.51 2.06 -42.25
N GLY A 192 -23.48 2.80 -42.55
CA GLY A 192 -23.20 3.28 -43.91
C GLY A 192 -21.71 3.29 -44.15
N ASN A 193 -21.32 2.96 -45.39
CA ASN A 193 -19.93 3.04 -45.82
C ASN A 193 -19.85 3.90 -47.07
N GLY A 194 -18.86 4.74 -47.17
CA GLY A 194 -18.53 5.53 -48.33
C GLY A 194 -17.02 5.55 -48.52
N GLY A 195 -16.56 5.38 -49.71
CA GLY A 195 -15.13 5.32 -49.96
C GLY A 195 -14.77 5.43 -51.42
N PHE A 196 -13.51 5.69 -51.65
CA PHE A 196 -12.89 5.73 -52.96
C PHE A 196 -11.99 4.52 -53.16
N ASN A 197 -12.09 3.87 -54.32
CA ASN A 197 -11.24 2.76 -54.69
C ASN A 197 -10.67 3.04 -56.07
N ALA A 198 -9.35 3.05 -56.21
CA ALA A 198 -8.69 3.25 -57.50
C ALA A 198 -7.36 2.52 -57.54
N PHE A 199 -6.92 2.17 -58.73
CA PHE A 199 -5.62 1.56 -58.99
C PHE A 199 -4.46 2.58 -58.93
N ASP A 200 -4.78 3.89 -59.10
CA ASP A 200 -3.85 5.02 -59.01
C ASP A 200 -4.42 6.10 -58.08
N LEU A 201 -3.57 6.74 -57.27
CA LEU A 201 -3.97 7.75 -56.26
C LEU A 201 -4.57 9.01 -56.87
N ASP A 202 -4.11 9.39 -58.09
CA ASP A 202 -4.59 10.56 -58.83
C ASP A 202 -6.02 10.38 -59.37
N LYS A 203 -6.51 9.14 -59.47
CA LYS A 203 -7.85 8.80 -59.93
C LYS A 203 -8.92 8.77 -58.84
N TRP A 204 -8.55 9.01 -57.56
CA TRP A 204 -9.53 9.03 -56.47
C TRP A 204 -10.53 10.17 -56.55
N PHE A 205 -10.12 11.29 -57.19
CA PHE A 205 -10.93 12.50 -57.28
C PHE A 205 -11.38 12.82 -58.71
N THR A 206 -11.02 12.01 -59.68
CA THR A 206 -11.59 12.08 -61.03
C THR A 206 -12.87 11.25 -61.07
N ALA A 207 -13.97 11.97 -61.24
CA ALA A 207 -15.34 11.48 -61.15
C ALA A 207 -15.65 10.20 -61.93
N PRO A 208 -16.78 9.53 -61.57
CA PRO A 208 -17.16 8.23 -62.03
C PRO A 208 -17.32 8.12 -63.54
#